data_14c56b2732d6f9a833c8d997b4a62a34
#
_entry.id   14c56b2732d6f9a833c8d997b4a62a34
#
_cell.length_a   1.000
_cell.length_b   1.000
_cell.length_c   1.000
_cell.angle_alpha   90.00
_cell.angle_beta   90.00
_cell.angle_gamma   90.00
#
_symmetry.space_group_name_H-M   'P 1'
#
loop_
_entity.id
_entity.type
_entity.pdbx_description
1 polymer ?
#
loop_
_entity_poly.entity_id
_entity_poly.type
_entity_poly.pdbx_seq_one_letter_code
_entity_poly.pdbx_strand_id
1 'polypeptide(L)'
;MRGEEKASPMKRIMRLVWKNWYLYIPSVLATMAYLILDMVMGKLTGETLDAAAAVDGAFWNRLAWVIAAPFLAAPFHPISMLTKFRMSSKVVMELRVAVGRKAMRLSIPALEEQRSGDIMAHLGSELDTINGFAGYGLSMITTLFTSVFGTMIFMSVIDIRMTVLFMGASLLVLPVSLWISRPFKDMEEALRTKNGLAQQAANEGLQAAAVVKSFQLEGFVGRRFREALGKSLAVDLRMQKATAAMNGTGVLLGYLPMMAMLAFGALRVSQGTLTVGMLLSLTVVSKHFVTWLTQVPDVFGYIQKCSGACTRLFRYLDLPEESGGTQTEPVAEAPFVEFEDVSFSYPESHRLIEHLGFSVKEGETVALVGASGSGKSTALKIICGFLMPE
;
A
#
# COMPACT_ATOMS: atom_id res chain seq x y z
N MET A 1 8.54 -23.19 -10.22
CA MET A 1 8.28 -22.27 -9.10
C MET A 1 8.78 -22.75 -7.71
N ARG A 2 9.58 -23.83 -7.63
CA ARG A 2 10.07 -24.40 -6.34
C ARG A 2 11.23 -23.65 -5.66
N GLY A 3 11.74 -22.55 -6.22
CA GLY A 3 12.83 -21.74 -5.63
C GLY A 3 12.42 -20.42 -4.98
N GLU A 4 11.12 -20.10 -4.92
CA GLU A 4 10.62 -18.78 -4.52
C GLU A 4 10.17 -18.66 -3.04
N GLU A 5 10.07 -19.77 -2.34
CA GLU A 5 9.58 -19.84 -0.94
C GLU A 5 10.44 -19.09 0.10
N LYS A 6 11.69 -18.73 -0.23
CA LYS A 6 12.62 -18.06 0.71
C LYS A 6 12.78 -16.56 0.52
N ALA A 7 12.14 -15.94 -0.48
CA ALA A 7 12.25 -14.51 -0.71
C ALA A 7 11.27 -13.73 0.17
N SER A 8 11.71 -12.62 0.79
CA SER A 8 10.78 -11.76 1.55
C SER A 8 9.60 -11.33 0.67
N PRO A 9 8.37 -11.25 1.23
CA PRO A 9 7.16 -10.90 0.48
C PRO A 9 7.29 -9.62 -0.36
N MET A 10 7.98 -8.62 0.18
CA MET A 10 8.27 -7.37 -0.53
C MET A 10 9.19 -7.59 -1.76
N LYS A 11 10.17 -8.50 -1.67
CA LYS A 11 11.03 -8.82 -2.83
C LYS A 11 10.24 -9.49 -3.96
N ARG A 12 9.23 -10.30 -3.63
CA ARG A 12 8.34 -10.94 -4.62
C ARG A 12 7.53 -9.88 -5.38
N ILE A 13 6.95 -8.89 -4.69
CA ILE A 13 6.27 -7.76 -5.35
C ILE A 13 7.23 -6.93 -6.19
N MET A 14 8.41 -6.58 -5.66
CA MET A 14 9.39 -5.81 -6.42
C MET A 14 9.83 -6.55 -7.70
N ARG A 15 9.90 -7.88 -7.68
CA ARG A 15 10.17 -8.68 -8.88
C ARG A 15 9.05 -8.57 -9.91
N LEU A 16 7.77 -8.57 -9.48
CA LEU A 16 6.63 -8.36 -10.38
C LEU A 16 6.62 -6.95 -10.96
N VAL A 17 6.92 -5.94 -10.15
CA VAL A 17 7.12 -4.56 -10.61
C VAL A 17 8.28 -4.50 -11.62
N TRP A 18 9.40 -5.12 -11.30
CA TRP A 18 10.57 -5.17 -12.17
C TRP A 18 10.29 -5.89 -13.50
N LYS A 19 9.52 -6.95 -13.51
CA LYS A 19 9.07 -7.63 -14.73
C LYS A 19 8.31 -6.66 -15.67
N ASN A 20 7.61 -5.68 -15.11
CA ASN A 20 6.83 -4.68 -15.84
C ASN A 20 7.52 -3.29 -15.90
N TRP A 21 8.85 -3.22 -15.70
CA TRP A 21 9.62 -1.98 -15.61
C TRP A 21 9.48 -1.07 -16.85
N TYR A 22 9.29 -1.67 -18.03
CA TYR A 22 9.12 -0.95 -19.31
C TYR A 22 7.88 -0.04 -19.32
N LEU A 23 6.85 -0.34 -18.50
CA LEU A 23 5.69 0.53 -18.32
C LEU A 23 5.97 1.65 -17.30
N TYR A 24 6.95 1.45 -16.42
CA TYR A 24 7.30 2.44 -15.40
C TYR A 24 8.33 3.48 -15.88
N ILE A 25 9.23 3.11 -16.77
CA ILE A 25 10.23 4.04 -17.32
C ILE A 25 9.61 5.32 -17.92
N PRO A 26 8.57 5.26 -18.77
CA PRO A 26 7.96 6.47 -19.30
C PRO A 26 7.41 7.39 -18.20
N SER A 27 6.92 6.79 -17.09
CA SER A 27 6.49 7.56 -15.92
C SER A 27 7.65 8.29 -15.25
N VAL A 28 8.80 7.61 -15.05
CA VAL A 28 10.00 8.20 -14.46
C VAL A 28 10.53 9.33 -15.36
N LEU A 29 10.66 9.08 -16.66
CA LEU A 29 11.14 10.07 -17.63
C LEU A 29 10.21 11.29 -17.70
N ALA A 30 8.90 11.08 -17.72
CA ALA A 30 7.93 12.17 -17.70
C ALA A 30 7.98 12.97 -16.38
N THR A 31 8.15 12.31 -15.24
CA THR A 31 8.33 12.98 -13.95
C THR A 31 9.63 13.81 -13.93
N MET A 32 10.73 13.25 -14.43
CA MET A 32 12.01 13.98 -14.54
C MET A 32 11.88 15.18 -15.47
N ALA A 33 11.28 15.01 -16.66
CA ALA A 33 11.06 16.10 -17.60
C ALA A 33 10.21 17.21 -16.98
N TYR A 34 9.11 16.86 -16.29
CA TYR A 34 8.27 17.80 -15.57
C TYR A 34 9.07 18.62 -14.54
N LEU A 35 9.85 17.93 -13.67
CA LEU A 35 10.63 18.60 -12.62
C LEU A 35 11.77 19.45 -13.19
N ILE A 36 12.42 19.00 -14.25
CA ILE A 36 13.47 19.81 -14.93
C ILE A 36 12.86 21.07 -15.51
N LEU A 37 11.73 20.98 -16.22
CA LEU A 37 11.05 22.14 -16.77
C LEU A 37 10.59 23.11 -15.68
N ASP A 38 10.09 22.61 -14.56
CA ASP A 38 9.66 23.41 -13.42
C ASP A 38 10.85 24.15 -12.75
N MET A 39 12.02 23.49 -12.63
CA MET A 39 13.26 24.12 -12.16
C MET A 39 13.78 25.17 -13.14
N VAL A 40 13.75 24.88 -14.45
CA VAL A 40 14.10 25.84 -15.50
C VAL A 40 13.18 27.05 -15.47
N MET A 41 11.87 26.83 -15.26
CA MET A 41 10.91 27.92 -15.07
C MET A 41 11.27 28.80 -13.86
N GLY A 42 11.67 28.21 -12.74
CA GLY A 42 12.17 28.95 -11.57
C GLY A 42 13.38 29.83 -11.89
N LYS A 43 14.32 29.32 -12.70
CA LYS A 43 15.48 30.11 -13.17
C LYS A 43 15.06 31.23 -14.10
N LEU A 44 14.24 30.97 -15.11
CA LEU A 44 13.75 31.96 -16.05
C LEU A 44 12.97 33.08 -15.37
N THR A 45 12.21 32.74 -14.30
CA THR A 45 11.50 33.74 -13.48
C THR A 45 12.48 34.73 -12.84
N GLY A 46 13.59 34.24 -12.29
CA GLY A 46 14.63 35.10 -11.72
C GLY A 46 15.34 35.95 -12.79
N GLU A 47 15.74 35.33 -13.91
CA GLU A 47 16.37 36.05 -15.02
C GLU A 47 15.46 37.14 -15.63
N THR A 48 14.14 36.88 -15.63
CA THR A 48 13.15 37.84 -16.08
C THR A 48 13.07 39.04 -15.13
N LEU A 49 13.16 38.80 -13.82
CA LEU A 49 13.20 39.85 -12.81
C LEU A 49 14.45 40.71 -12.95
N ASP A 50 15.62 40.10 -13.13
CA ASP A 50 16.87 40.83 -13.35
C ASP A 50 16.82 41.68 -14.66
N ALA A 51 16.26 41.13 -15.75
CA ALA A 51 16.07 41.86 -16.99
C ALA A 51 15.08 43.04 -16.85
N ALA A 52 14.04 42.88 -16.04
CA ALA A 52 13.10 43.96 -15.73
C ALA A 52 13.79 45.08 -14.93
N ALA A 53 14.63 44.73 -13.95
CA ALA A 53 15.38 45.69 -13.17
C ALA A 53 16.44 46.47 -14.01
N ALA A 54 17.04 45.79 -14.99
CA ALA A 54 18.03 46.38 -15.90
C ALA A 54 17.41 47.14 -17.10
N VAL A 55 16.07 47.12 -17.23
CA VAL A 55 15.33 47.68 -18.42
C VAL A 55 15.88 47.09 -19.72
N ASP A 56 16.23 45.78 -19.68
CA ASP A 56 16.82 45.05 -20.82
C ASP A 56 15.75 44.69 -21.86
N GLY A 57 16.03 44.91 -23.16
CA GLY A 57 15.15 44.50 -24.27
C GLY A 57 14.85 42.98 -24.32
N ALA A 58 15.66 42.16 -23.64
CA ALA A 58 15.43 40.71 -23.48
C ALA A 58 14.27 40.34 -22.52
N PHE A 59 13.72 41.32 -21.79
CA PHE A 59 12.62 41.10 -20.83
C PHE A 59 11.41 40.40 -21.47
N TRP A 60 10.91 40.89 -22.61
CA TRP A 60 9.72 40.35 -23.26
C TRP A 60 9.92 38.91 -23.76
N ASN A 61 11.12 38.59 -24.25
CA ASN A 61 11.43 37.26 -24.70
C ASN A 61 11.50 36.25 -23.49
N ARG A 62 12.13 36.65 -22.39
CA ARG A 62 12.19 35.85 -21.19
C ARG A 62 10.81 35.67 -20.55
N LEU A 63 10.01 36.71 -20.50
CA LEU A 63 8.63 36.67 -20.02
C LEU A 63 7.78 35.68 -20.83
N ALA A 64 7.93 35.69 -22.17
CA ALA A 64 7.23 34.75 -23.04
C ALA A 64 7.58 33.30 -22.71
N TRP A 65 8.87 33.00 -22.41
CA TRP A 65 9.29 31.67 -21.98
C TRP A 65 8.76 31.29 -20.60
N VAL A 66 8.69 32.19 -19.61
CA VAL A 66 8.08 31.98 -18.32
C VAL A 66 6.61 31.59 -18.45
N ILE A 67 5.89 32.26 -19.39
CA ILE A 67 4.48 31.93 -19.67
C ILE A 67 4.35 30.61 -20.45
N ALA A 68 5.24 30.31 -21.38
CA ALA A 68 5.17 29.11 -22.21
C ALA A 68 5.58 27.84 -21.45
N ALA A 69 6.52 27.93 -20.50
CA ALA A 69 7.08 26.77 -19.80
C ALA A 69 6.03 25.91 -19.09
N PRO A 70 5.03 26.42 -18.37
CA PRO A 70 3.97 25.61 -17.76
C PRO A 70 3.16 24.82 -18.78
N PHE A 71 2.87 25.41 -19.96
CA PHE A 71 2.15 24.71 -21.01
C PHE A 71 2.98 23.58 -21.63
N LEU A 72 4.29 23.76 -21.73
CA LEU A 72 5.21 22.70 -22.15
C LEU A 72 5.35 21.60 -21.10
N ALA A 73 5.30 21.95 -19.82
CA ALA A 73 5.38 21.00 -18.72
C ALA A 73 4.06 20.24 -18.48
N ALA A 74 2.91 20.85 -18.76
CA ALA A 74 1.57 20.33 -18.48
C ALA A 74 1.32 18.90 -18.98
N PRO A 75 1.74 18.47 -20.19
CA PRO A 75 1.46 17.12 -20.68
C PRO A 75 2.25 16.01 -19.94
N PHE A 76 3.40 16.34 -19.34
CA PHE A 76 4.24 15.33 -18.69
C PHE A 76 3.62 14.76 -17.41
N HIS A 77 2.88 15.57 -16.66
CA HIS A 77 2.23 15.11 -15.43
C HIS A 77 1.16 14.02 -15.70
N PRO A 78 0.17 14.21 -16.59
CA PRO A 78 -0.81 13.19 -16.92
C PRO A 78 -0.17 11.96 -17.60
N ILE A 79 0.87 12.13 -18.43
CA ILE A 79 1.61 11.02 -19.03
C ILE A 79 2.26 10.15 -17.93
N SER A 80 2.92 10.78 -16.97
CA SER A 80 3.48 10.09 -15.82
C SER A 80 2.39 9.35 -15.03
N MET A 81 1.26 9.99 -14.78
CA MET A 81 0.14 9.41 -14.04
C MET A 81 -0.47 8.20 -14.76
N LEU A 82 -0.75 8.33 -16.05
CA LEU A 82 -1.32 7.23 -16.85
C LEU A 82 -0.41 6.01 -16.92
N THR A 83 0.89 6.22 -17.15
CA THR A 83 1.84 5.11 -17.31
C THR A 83 2.07 4.35 -16.01
N LYS A 84 2.17 5.04 -14.86
CA LYS A 84 2.29 4.39 -13.55
C LYS A 84 1.03 3.62 -13.15
N PHE A 85 -0.16 4.15 -13.45
CA PHE A 85 -1.40 3.43 -13.18
C PHE A 85 -1.57 2.21 -14.09
N ARG A 86 -1.14 2.29 -15.34
CA ARG A 86 -1.12 1.10 -16.23
C ARG A 86 -0.21 0.01 -15.66
N MET A 87 0.98 0.36 -15.20
CA MET A 87 1.90 -0.59 -14.56
C MET A 87 1.29 -1.19 -13.30
N SER A 88 0.78 -0.35 -12.40
CA SER A 88 0.17 -0.78 -11.15
C SER A 88 -1.02 -1.71 -11.39
N SER A 89 -1.95 -1.33 -12.29
CA SER A 89 -3.10 -2.16 -12.66
C SER A 89 -2.70 -3.51 -13.24
N LYS A 90 -1.62 -3.55 -14.04
CA LYS A 90 -1.13 -4.81 -14.60
C LYS A 90 -0.57 -5.73 -13.52
N VAL A 91 0.23 -5.20 -12.59
CA VAL A 91 0.76 -5.97 -11.44
C VAL A 91 -0.39 -6.53 -10.60
N VAL A 92 -1.40 -5.71 -10.28
CA VAL A 92 -2.54 -6.14 -9.49
C VAL A 92 -3.40 -7.15 -10.24
N MET A 93 -3.57 -7.00 -11.55
CA MET A 93 -4.29 -7.98 -12.37
C MET A 93 -3.59 -9.35 -12.37
N GLU A 94 -2.25 -9.38 -12.51
CA GLU A 94 -1.48 -10.62 -12.40
C GLU A 94 -1.68 -11.30 -11.02
N LEU A 95 -1.71 -10.50 -9.95
CA LEU A 95 -1.96 -11.00 -8.60
C LEU A 95 -3.40 -11.47 -8.41
N ARG A 96 -4.41 -10.75 -8.92
CA ARG A 96 -5.83 -11.19 -8.88
C ARG A 96 -6.02 -12.54 -9.55
N VAL A 97 -5.43 -12.71 -10.73
CA VAL A 97 -5.48 -13.98 -11.43
C VAL A 97 -4.78 -15.09 -10.65
N ALA A 98 -3.63 -14.77 -10.00
CA ALA A 98 -2.92 -15.73 -9.16
C ALA A 98 -3.75 -16.15 -7.94
N VAL A 99 -4.40 -15.21 -7.24
CA VAL A 99 -5.27 -15.47 -6.10
C VAL A 99 -6.49 -16.30 -6.52
N GLY A 100 -7.16 -15.91 -7.62
CA GLY A 100 -8.31 -16.68 -8.14
C GLY A 100 -7.94 -18.10 -8.54
N ARG A 101 -6.81 -18.27 -9.24
CA ARG A 101 -6.30 -19.59 -9.61
C ARG A 101 -5.94 -20.43 -8.37
N LYS A 102 -5.38 -19.78 -7.34
CA LYS A 102 -5.05 -20.44 -6.07
C LYS A 102 -6.32 -20.91 -5.37
N ALA A 103 -7.36 -20.08 -5.29
CA ALA A 103 -8.64 -20.44 -4.68
C ALA A 103 -9.25 -21.69 -5.31
N MET A 104 -9.11 -21.87 -6.64
CA MET A 104 -9.61 -23.03 -7.36
C MET A 104 -8.75 -24.30 -7.23
N ARG A 105 -7.57 -24.19 -6.63
CA ARG A 105 -6.63 -25.30 -6.46
C ARG A 105 -6.34 -25.65 -5.01
N LEU A 106 -6.92 -24.91 -4.09
CA LEU A 106 -6.82 -25.24 -2.66
C LEU A 106 -7.60 -26.51 -2.36
N SER A 107 -7.04 -27.36 -1.50
CA SER A 107 -7.78 -28.50 -0.95
C SER A 107 -9.01 -28.02 -0.18
N ILE A 108 -10.08 -28.81 -0.21
CA ILE A 108 -11.34 -28.46 0.48
C ILE A 108 -11.13 -28.20 1.98
N PRO A 109 -10.33 -28.97 2.74
CA PRO A 109 -10.05 -28.64 4.13
C PRO A 109 -9.41 -27.25 4.31
N ALA A 110 -8.41 -26.91 3.47
CA ALA A 110 -7.78 -25.61 3.51
C ALA A 110 -8.75 -24.48 3.14
N LEU A 111 -9.72 -24.75 2.29
CA LEU A 111 -10.78 -23.81 1.91
C LEU A 111 -11.84 -23.65 3.02
N GLU A 112 -12.21 -24.72 3.69
CA GLU A 112 -13.17 -24.72 4.82
C GLU A 112 -12.57 -24.03 6.06
N GLU A 113 -11.27 -24.19 6.32
CA GLU A 113 -10.54 -23.50 7.39
C GLU A 113 -10.44 -22.00 7.13
N GLN A 114 -10.34 -21.59 5.86
CA GLN A 114 -10.35 -20.20 5.44
C GLN A 114 -11.79 -19.68 5.39
N ARG A 115 -12.13 -18.73 6.25
CA ARG A 115 -13.43 -18.06 6.15
C ARG A 115 -13.56 -17.39 4.79
N SER A 116 -14.73 -17.51 4.14
CA SER A 116 -14.99 -16.84 2.86
C SER A 116 -14.68 -15.35 2.88
N GLY A 117 -14.83 -14.69 4.05
CA GLY A 117 -14.46 -13.30 4.28
C GLY A 117 -12.96 -13.02 4.13
N ASP A 118 -12.09 -13.96 4.50
CA ASP A 118 -10.64 -13.79 4.40
C ASP A 118 -10.19 -13.83 2.93
N ILE A 119 -10.77 -14.73 2.13
CA ILE A 119 -10.50 -14.79 0.69
C ILE A 119 -10.95 -13.50 0.00
N MET A 120 -12.13 -12.99 0.36
CA MET A 120 -12.63 -11.70 -0.15
C MET A 120 -11.77 -10.53 0.28
N ALA A 121 -11.23 -10.54 1.51
CA ALA A 121 -10.27 -9.54 1.97
C ALA A 121 -8.98 -9.57 1.14
N HIS A 122 -8.45 -10.76 0.82
CA HIS A 122 -7.27 -10.90 -0.04
C HIS A 122 -7.50 -10.41 -1.46
N LEU A 123 -8.70 -10.67 -2.03
CA LEU A 123 -9.08 -10.20 -3.36
C LEU A 123 -9.35 -8.68 -3.41
N GLY A 124 -9.76 -8.09 -2.30
CA GLY A 124 -10.09 -6.67 -2.18
C GLY A 124 -8.97 -5.86 -1.54
N SER A 125 -9.03 -5.70 -0.23
CA SER A 125 -8.22 -4.71 0.53
C SER A 125 -6.71 -4.90 0.42
N GLU A 126 -6.22 -6.15 0.37
CA GLU A 126 -4.78 -6.43 0.26
C GLU A 126 -4.25 -6.04 -1.12
N LEU A 127 -4.97 -6.41 -2.17
CA LEU A 127 -4.59 -6.04 -3.53
C LEU A 127 -4.72 -4.54 -3.78
N ASP A 128 -5.72 -3.87 -3.19
CA ASP A 128 -5.85 -2.41 -3.29
C ASP A 128 -4.72 -1.70 -2.57
N THR A 129 -4.25 -2.22 -1.44
CA THR A 129 -3.07 -1.70 -0.73
C THR A 129 -1.79 -1.85 -1.58
N ILE A 130 -1.62 -3.00 -2.23
CA ILE A 130 -0.51 -3.25 -3.16
C ILE A 130 -0.61 -2.35 -4.39
N ASN A 131 -1.83 -2.13 -4.93
CA ASN A 131 -2.09 -1.20 -6.02
C ASN A 131 -1.67 0.23 -5.65
N GLY A 132 -2.08 0.68 -4.47
CA GLY A 132 -1.70 1.99 -3.94
C GLY A 132 -0.18 2.16 -3.85
N PHE A 133 0.53 1.15 -3.37
CA PHE A 133 1.99 1.19 -3.31
C PHE A 133 2.62 1.16 -4.70
N ALA A 134 2.22 0.26 -5.59
CA ALA A 134 2.78 0.14 -6.93
C ALA A 134 2.52 1.39 -7.80
N GLY A 135 1.33 1.99 -7.67
CA GLY A 135 0.97 3.21 -8.41
C GLY A 135 1.47 4.50 -7.75
N TYR A 136 1.19 4.67 -6.48
CA TYR A 136 1.45 5.93 -5.77
C TYR A 136 2.76 5.89 -4.97
N GLY A 137 2.98 4.84 -4.18
CA GLY A 137 4.15 4.72 -3.31
C GLY A 137 5.47 4.73 -4.06
N LEU A 138 5.59 3.93 -5.13
CA LEU A 138 6.80 3.92 -5.98
C LEU A 138 7.01 5.27 -6.68
N SER A 139 5.91 5.89 -7.17
CA SER A 139 6.00 7.20 -7.78
C SER A 139 6.49 8.25 -6.78
N MET A 140 6.00 8.21 -5.54
CA MET A 140 6.40 9.11 -4.48
C MET A 140 7.90 8.97 -4.15
N ILE A 141 8.40 7.73 -4.07
CA ILE A 141 9.84 7.45 -3.89
C ILE A 141 10.64 8.05 -5.04
N THR A 142 10.23 7.79 -6.29
CA THR A 142 10.94 8.30 -7.47
C THR A 142 10.96 9.83 -7.50
N THR A 143 9.82 10.48 -7.22
CA THR A 143 9.72 11.92 -7.20
C THR A 143 10.52 12.53 -6.06
N LEU A 144 10.55 11.89 -4.87
CA LEU A 144 11.41 12.28 -3.74
C LEU A 144 12.88 12.33 -4.17
N PHE A 145 13.40 11.23 -4.72
CA PHE A 145 14.79 11.19 -5.15
C PHE A 145 15.09 12.21 -6.25
N THR A 146 14.23 12.30 -7.27
CA THR A 146 14.42 13.24 -8.38
C THR A 146 14.36 14.70 -7.90
N SER A 147 13.43 15.04 -7.00
CA SER A 147 13.32 16.39 -6.46
C SER A 147 14.50 16.75 -5.56
N VAL A 148 14.90 15.86 -4.65
CA VAL A 148 16.01 16.13 -3.73
C VAL A 148 17.32 16.32 -4.51
N PHE A 149 17.69 15.34 -5.35
CA PHE A 149 18.94 15.42 -6.13
C PHE A 149 18.86 16.49 -7.21
N GLY A 150 17.73 16.64 -7.89
CA GLY A 150 17.53 17.67 -8.91
C GLY A 150 17.65 19.07 -8.32
N THR A 151 16.99 19.35 -7.19
CA THR A 151 17.09 20.63 -6.49
C THR A 151 18.53 20.90 -6.03
N MET A 152 19.20 19.90 -5.46
CA MET A 152 20.58 20.03 -5.00
C MET A 152 21.53 20.39 -6.16
N ILE A 153 21.45 19.66 -7.26
CA ILE A 153 22.29 19.91 -8.46
C ILE A 153 21.97 21.30 -9.02
N PHE A 154 20.69 21.61 -9.21
CA PHE A 154 20.27 22.88 -9.81
C PHE A 154 20.69 24.09 -8.98
N MET A 155 20.48 24.05 -7.67
CA MET A 155 20.90 25.13 -6.76
C MET A 155 22.43 25.26 -6.73
N SER A 156 23.18 24.15 -6.78
CA SER A 156 24.65 24.14 -6.80
C SER A 156 25.22 24.82 -8.06
N VAL A 157 24.52 24.71 -9.20
CA VAL A 157 24.91 25.39 -10.45
C VAL A 157 24.73 26.90 -10.35
N ILE A 158 23.75 27.37 -9.57
CA ILE A 158 23.49 28.80 -9.37
C ILE A 158 24.49 29.38 -8.33
N ASP A 159 24.52 28.80 -7.15
CA ASP A 159 25.44 29.20 -6.09
C ASP A 159 25.64 28.06 -5.05
N ILE A 160 26.85 27.52 -5.00
CA ILE A 160 27.20 26.41 -4.11
C ILE A 160 27.12 26.79 -2.61
N ARG A 161 27.42 28.03 -2.25
CA ARG A 161 27.40 28.49 -0.86
C ARG A 161 25.97 28.56 -0.33
N MET A 162 25.04 29.05 -1.15
CA MET A 162 23.62 29.09 -0.84
C MET A 162 23.05 27.66 -0.71
N THR A 163 23.49 26.76 -1.59
CA THR A 163 23.08 25.36 -1.55
C THR A 163 23.53 24.68 -0.26
N VAL A 164 24.79 24.84 0.14
CA VAL A 164 25.33 24.27 1.38
C VAL A 164 24.60 24.81 2.61
N LEU A 165 24.36 26.14 2.66
CA LEU A 165 23.59 26.76 3.74
C LEU A 165 22.17 26.17 3.84
N PHE A 166 21.47 26.11 2.71
CA PHE A 166 20.09 25.60 2.65
C PHE A 166 20.03 24.12 3.04
N MET A 167 20.92 23.29 2.51
CA MET A 167 20.99 21.85 2.84
C MET A 167 21.35 21.63 4.30
N GLY A 168 22.33 22.36 4.83
CA GLY A 168 22.71 22.30 6.24
C GLY A 168 21.56 22.66 7.17
N ALA A 169 20.86 23.76 6.88
CA ALA A 169 19.66 24.16 7.63
C ALA A 169 18.53 23.14 7.52
N SER A 170 18.33 22.54 6.33
CA SER A 170 17.30 21.51 6.10
C SER A 170 17.60 20.21 6.85
N LEU A 171 18.87 19.80 6.95
CA LEU A 171 19.28 18.62 7.71
C LEU A 171 19.01 18.79 9.22
N LEU A 172 19.07 20.01 9.76
CA LEU A 172 18.74 20.28 11.16
C LEU A 172 17.26 20.13 11.46
N VAL A 173 16.39 20.26 10.47
CA VAL A 173 14.93 20.08 10.61
C VAL A 173 14.56 18.61 10.81
N LEU A 174 15.29 17.67 10.21
CA LEU A 174 14.98 16.24 10.27
C LEU A 174 14.92 15.66 11.70
N PRO A 175 15.96 15.81 12.55
CA PRO A 175 15.90 15.26 13.90
C PRO A 175 14.80 15.89 14.75
N VAL A 176 14.48 17.16 14.54
CA VAL A 176 13.38 17.85 15.23
C VAL A 176 12.03 17.26 14.79
N SER A 177 11.83 17.05 13.50
CA SER A 177 10.62 16.44 12.94
C SER A 177 10.44 15.00 13.46
N LEU A 178 11.51 14.20 13.49
CA LEU A 178 11.48 12.84 14.03
C LEU A 178 11.18 12.81 15.54
N TRP A 179 11.70 13.76 16.29
CA TRP A 179 11.43 13.86 17.73
C TRP A 179 9.95 14.20 18.01
N ILE A 180 9.38 15.13 17.27
CA ILE A 180 7.96 15.52 17.37
C ILE A 180 7.04 14.35 16.97
N SER A 181 7.47 13.48 16.05
CA SER A 181 6.65 12.37 15.54
C SER A 181 6.57 11.16 16.50
N ARG A 182 7.44 11.06 17.52
CA ARG A 182 7.49 9.89 18.42
C ARG A 182 6.17 9.53 19.10
N PRO A 183 5.41 10.46 19.70
CA PRO A 183 4.17 10.13 20.41
C PRO A 183 3.03 9.66 19.48
N PHE A 184 3.16 9.84 18.17
CA PHE A 184 2.11 9.46 17.22
C PHE A 184 1.87 7.97 17.13
N LYS A 185 2.94 7.17 17.25
CA LYS A 185 2.84 5.72 17.18
C LYS A 185 1.91 5.15 18.25
N ASP A 186 2.06 5.62 19.49
CA ASP A 186 1.25 5.15 20.62
C ASP A 186 -0.20 5.62 20.48
N MET A 187 -0.41 6.83 19.95
CA MET A 187 -1.75 7.36 19.69
C MET A 187 -2.45 6.59 18.56
N GLU A 188 -1.74 6.23 17.49
CA GLU A 188 -2.27 5.42 16.38
C GLU A 188 -2.66 4.02 16.85
N GLU A 189 -1.84 3.38 17.68
CA GLU A 189 -2.14 2.08 18.27
C GLU A 189 -3.36 2.13 19.19
N ALA A 190 -3.47 3.17 20.03
CA ALA A 190 -4.64 3.40 20.88
C ALA A 190 -5.92 3.62 20.05
N LEU A 191 -5.84 4.40 18.95
CA LEU A 191 -6.96 4.62 18.05
C LEU A 191 -7.39 3.32 17.37
N ARG A 192 -6.42 2.55 16.87
CA ARG A 192 -6.68 1.25 16.22
C ARG A 192 -7.38 0.28 17.17
N THR A 193 -6.95 0.22 18.42
CA THR A 193 -7.58 -0.61 19.46
C THR A 193 -9.01 -0.18 19.73
N LYS A 194 -9.28 1.13 19.90
CA LYS A 194 -10.63 1.63 20.14
C LYS A 194 -11.56 1.47 18.94
N ASN A 195 -11.06 1.64 17.73
CA ASN A 195 -11.81 1.35 16.51
C ASN A 195 -12.16 -0.14 16.41
N GLY A 196 -11.24 -1.04 16.76
CA GLY A 196 -11.48 -2.47 16.80
C GLY A 196 -12.62 -2.82 17.77
N LEU A 197 -12.64 -2.24 18.96
CA LEU A 197 -13.73 -2.45 19.95
C LEU A 197 -15.08 -1.93 19.44
N ALA A 198 -15.10 -0.79 18.76
CA ALA A 198 -16.34 -0.25 18.18
C ALA A 198 -16.85 -1.17 17.05
N GLN A 199 -15.95 -1.66 16.21
CA GLN A 199 -16.29 -2.59 15.12
C GLN A 199 -16.77 -3.93 15.66
N GLN A 200 -16.15 -4.44 16.73
CA GLN A 200 -16.59 -5.64 17.44
C GLN A 200 -18.02 -5.47 17.99
N ALA A 201 -18.32 -4.37 18.67
CA ALA A 201 -19.67 -4.10 19.20
C ALA A 201 -20.74 -4.04 18.08
N ALA A 202 -20.40 -3.48 16.91
CA ALA A 202 -21.27 -3.48 15.74
C ALA A 202 -21.51 -4.90 15.21
N ASN A 203 -20.43 -5.68 15.05
CA ASN A 203 -20.51 -7.06 14.53
C ASN A 203 -21.30 -7.98 15.47
N GLU A 204 -21.08 -7.87 16.79
CA GLU A 204 -21.86 -8.62 17.79
C GLU A 204 -23.35 -8.31 17.67
N GLY A 205 -23.71 -7.02 17.53
CA GLY A 205 -25.10 -6.60 17.34
C GLY A 205 -25.72 -7.14 16.04
N LEU A 206 -24.97 -7.15 14.95
CA LEU A 206 -25.43 -7.68 13.66
C LEU A 206 -25.57 -9.20 13.69
N GLN A 207 -24.63 -9.92 14.27
CA GLN A 207 -24.70 -11.40 14.38
C GLN A 207 -25.84 -11.85 15.29
N ALA A 208 -26.16 -11.08 16.34
CA ALA A 208 -27.26 -11.34 17.24
C ALA A 208 -28.59 -10.68 16.80
N ALA A 209 -28.73 -10.22 15.54
CA ALA A 209 -29.87 -9.41 15.10
C ALA A 209 -31.22 -10.05 15.35
N ALA A 210 -31.35 -11.38 15.20
CA ALA A 210 -32.59 -12.11 15.48
C ALA A 210 -32.95 -12.01 16.99
N VAL A 211 -31.95 -12.20 17.89
CA VAL A 211 -32.14 -12.10 19.33
C VAL A 211 -32.45 -10.65 19.73
N VAL A 212 -31.71 -9.69 19.17
CA VAL A 212 -31.90 -8.25 19.43
C VAL A 212 -33.35 -7.86 19.09
N LYS A 213 -33.88 -8.29 17.93
CA LYS A 213 -35.27 -8.01 17.52
C LYS A 213 -36.28 -8.74 18.37
N SER A 214 -36.05 -10.04 18.67
CA SER A 214 -37.01 -10.83 19.44
C SER A 214 -37.21 -10.30 20.87
N PHE A 215 -36.18 -9.72 21.47
CA PHE A 215 -36.18 -9.19 22.82
C PHE A 215 -36.20 -7.66 22.88
N GLN A 216 -36.39 -6.97 21.74
CA GLN A 216 -36.46 -5.48 21.66
C GLN A 216 -35.22 -4.79 22.29
N LEU A 217 -34.03 -5.34 22.05
CA LEU A 217 -32.77 -4.88 22.65
C LEU A 217 -32.03 -3.82 21.79
N GLU A 218 -32.66 -3.27 20.74
CA GLU A 218 -32.06 -2.28 19.83
C GLU A 218 -31.50 -1.06 20.58
N GLY A 219 -32.25 -0.59 21.57
CA GLY A 219 -31.82 0.53 22.40
C GLY A 219 -30.57 0.23 23.24
N PHE A 220 -30.42 -1.01 23.73
CA PHE A 220 -29.25 -1.45 24.51
C PHE A 220 -28.03 -1.59 23.60
N VAL A 221 -28.17 -2.32 22.51
CA VAL A 221 -27.06 -2.54 21.54
C VAL A 221 -26.62 -1.20 20.94
N GLY A 222 -27.57 -0.34 20.58
CA GLY A 222 -27.27 0.99 20.05
C GLY A 222 -26.58 1.91 21.05
N ARG A 223 -26.85 1.82 22.35
CA ARG A 223 -26.12 2.56 23.40
C ARG A 223 -24.68 2.03 23.51
N ARG A 224 -24.51 0.71 23.61
CA ARG A 224 -23.18 0.06 23.71
C ARG A 224 -22.29 0.42 22.52
N PHE A 225 -22.84 0.40 21.31
CA PHE A 225 -22.13 0.82 20.11
C PHE A 225 -21.75 2.30 20.14
N ARG A 226 -22.69 3.18 20.51
CA ARG A 226 -22.41 4.63 20.62
C ARG A 226 -21.35 4.95 21.66
N GLU A 227 -21.34 4.24 22.79
CA GLU A 227 -20.32 4.42 23.83
C GLU A 227 -18.92 3.99 23.31
N ALA A 228 -18.84 2.85 22.62
CA ALA A 228 -17.59 2.37 22.03
C ALA A 228 -17.09 3.35 20.95
N LEU A 229 -18.00 3.84 20.10
CA LEU A 229 -17.70 4.83 19.06
C LEU A 229 -17.29 6.18 19.67
N GLY A 230 -17.94 6.61 20.74
CA GLY A 230 -17.58 7.84 21.47
C GLY A 230 -16.16 7.79 22.05
N LYS A 231 -15.77 6.63 22.60
CA LYS A 231 -14.39 6.41 23.08
C LYS A 231 -13.37 6.44 21.94
N SER A 232 -13.71 5.85 20.79
CA SER A 232 -12.87 5.91 19.59
C SER A 232 -12.74 7.35 19.08
N LEU A 233 -13.86 8.08 18.96
CA LEU A 233 -13.88 9.47 18.51
C LEU A 233 -13.05 10.39 19.42
N ALA A 234 -13.10 10.18 20.76
CA ALA A 234 -12.29 10.97 21.69
C ALA A 234 -10.78 10.79 21.47
N VAL A 235 -10.34 9.56 21.14
CA VAL A 235 -8.92 9.28 20.79
C VAL A 235 -8.58 9.85 19.41
N ASP A 236 -9.47 9.70 18.43
CA ASP A 236 -9.29 10.25 17.10
C ASP A 236 -9.15 11.78 17.12
N LEU A 237 -10.01 12.49 17.85
CA LEU A 237 -9.92 13.94 18.02
C LEU A 237 -8.59 14.39 18.68
N ARG A 238 -8.07 13.62 19.63
CA ARG A 238 -6.75 13.89 20.22
C ARG A 238 -5.64 13.69 19.19
N MET A 239 -5.72 12.61 18.44
CA MET A 239 -4.77 12.31 17.36
C MET A 239 -4.82 13.40 16.27
N GLN A 240 -6.03 13.82 15.84
CA GLN A 240 -6.18 14.88 14.84
C GLN A 240 -5.62 16.23 15.33
N LYS A 241 -5.83 16.59 16.59
CA LYS A 241 -5.22 17.80 17.18
C LYS A 241 -3.71 17.72 17.20
N ALA A 242 -3.14 16.57 17.58
CA ALA A 242 -1.70 16.36 17.58
C ALA A 242 -1.15 16.38 16.13
N THR A 243 -1.86 15.78 15.17
CA THR A 243 -1.51 15.83 13.73
C THR A 243 -1.52 17.26 13.20
N ALA A 244 -2.55 18.04 13.54
CA ALA A 244 -2.63 19.45 13.15
C ALA A 244 -1.48 20.29 13.74
N ALA A 245 -1.14 20.07 15.01
CA ALA A 245 0.00 20.73 15.66
C ALA A 245 1.35 20.31 15.01
N MET A 246 1.51 19.02 14.70
CA MET A 246 2.69 18.50 14.00
C MET A 246 2.82 19.09 12.61
N ASN A 247 1.73 19.10 11.83
CA ASN A 247 1.73 19.69 10.49
C ASN A 247 2.04 21.18 10.53
N GLY A 248 1.44 21.94 11.47
CA GLY A 248 1.75 23.35 11.67
C GLY A 248 3.22 23.59 12.02
N THR A 249 3.77 22.81 12.95
CA THR A 249 5.19 22.86 13.34
C THR A 249 6.08 22.45 12.16
N GLY A 250 5.71 21.41 11.41
CA GLY A 250 6.42 20.95 10.21
C GLY A 250 6.50 22.02 9.13
N VAL A 251 5.40 22.75 8.92
CA VAL A 251 5.37 23.91 8.00
C VAL A 251 6.32 25.01 8.47
N LEU A 252 6.27 25.40 9.75
CA LEU A 252 7.18 26.40 10.32
C LEU A 252 8.64 25.98 10.20
N LEU A 253 8.96 24.75 10.58
CA LEU A 253 10.31 24.19 10.47
C LEU A 253 10.79 24.12 9.01
N GLY A 254 9.88 23.80 8.08
CA GLY A 254 10.16 23.76 6.64
C GLY A 254 10.53 25.14 6.06
N TYR A 255 10.01 26.23 6.63
CA TYR A 255 10.37 27.58 6.22
C TYR A 255 11.70 28.08 6.81
N LEU A 256 12.24 27.50 7.87
CA LEU A 256 13.50 27.93 8.48
C LEU A 256 14.69 27.91 7.50
N PRO A 257 14.94 26.84 6.73
CA PRO A 257 16.00 26.83 5.71
C PRO A 257 15.81 27.91 4.65
N MET A 258 14.56 28.14 4.25
CA MET A 258 14.22 29.19 3.28
C MET A 258 14.47 30.59 3.83
N MET A 259 14.09 30.85 5.10
CA MET A 259 14.36 32.13 5.76
C MET A 259 15.87 32.36 5.93
N ALA A 260 16.63 31.34 6.33
CA ALA A 260 18.09 31.43 6.44
C ALA A 260 18.71 31.75 5.06
N MET A 261 18.22 31.09 4.00
CA MET A 261 18.67 31.34 2.64
C MET A 261 18.32 32.76 2.17
N LEU A 262 17.12 33.25 2.47
CA LEU A 262 16.72 34.62 2.12
C LEU A 262 17.55 35.67 2.87
N ALA A 263 17.78 35.50 4.17
CA ALA A 263 18.57 36.41 4.98
C ALA A 263 20.02 36.48 4.48
N PHE A 264 20.65 35.31 4.29
CA PHE A 264 22.05 35.27 3.80
C PHE A 264 22.13 35.73 2.33
N GLY A 265 21.13 35.39 1.51
CA GLY A 265 21.03 35.83 0.12
C GLY A 265 20.87 37.35 0.00
N ALA A 266 20.06 37.99 0.85
CA ALA A 266 19.92 39.44 0.91
C ALA A 266 21.25 40.16 1.23
N LEU A 267 22.03 39.60 2.18
CA LEU A 267 23.37 40.11 2.48
C LEU A 267 24.29 40.01 1.24
N ARG A 268 24.23 38.91 0.50
CA ARG A 268 25.04 38.73 -0.70
C ARG A 268 24.60 39.62 -1.87
N VAL A 269 23.31 39.90 -1.97
CA VAL A 269 22.79 40.89 -2.93
C VAL A 269 23.27 42.26 -2.59
N SER A 270 23.24 42.68 -1.32
CA SER A 270 23.77 43.97 -0.90
C SER A 270 25.29 44.16 -1.13
N GLN A 271 26.04 43.04 -1.15
CA GLN A 271 27.46 42.97 -1.49
C GLN A 271 27.71 42.90 -3.01
N GLY A 272 26.69 42.85 -3.86
CA GLY A 272 26.83 42.75 -5.29
C GLY A 272 27.31 41.38 -5.82
N THR A 273 27.36 40.35 -4.94
CA THR A 273 27.84 39.00 -5.29
C THR A 273 26.75 38.04 -5.75
N LEU A 274 25.48 38.44 -5.61
CA LEU A 274 24.31 37.73 -6.08
C LEU A 274 23.29 38.72 -6.65
N THR A 275 22.53 38.35 -7.68
CA THR A 275 21.43 39.16 -8.17
C THR A 275 20.12 38.87 -7.44
N VAL A 276 19.16 39.78 -7.46
CA VAL A 276 17.82 39.57 -6.88
C VAL A 276 17.12 38.40 -7.57
N GLY A 277 17.28 38.31 -8.90
CA GLY A 277 16.69 37.24 -9.70
C GLY A 277 17.30 35.86 -9.36
N MET A 278 18.62 35.78 -9.14
CA MET A 278 19.25 34.53 -8.67
C MET A 278 18.70 34.11 -7.31
N LEU A 279 18.50 35.04 -6.37
CA LEU A 279 17.92 34.74 -5.07
C LEU A 279 16.48 34.26 -5.20
N LEU A 280 15.68 34.89 -6.08
CA LEU A 280 14.32 34.44 -6.36
C LEU A 280 14.32 33.03 -6.96
N SER A 281 15.19 32.75 -7.94
CA SER A 281 15.33 31.42 -8.56
C SER A 281 15.63 30.34 -7.51
N LEU A 282 16.59 30.58 -6.62
CA LEU A 282 16.93 29.68 -5.52
C LEU A 282 15.73 29.44 -4.59
N THR A 283 14.96 30.49 -4.28
CA THR A 283 13.78 30.42 -3.40
C THR A 283 12.66 29.59 -4.03
N VAL A 284 12.38 29.78 -5.31
CA VAL A 284 11.35 29.01 -6.03
C VAL A 284 11.73 27.54 -6.09
N VAL A 285 12.98 27.22 -6.45
CA VAL A 285 13.43 25.85 -6.59
C VAL A 285 13.55 25.13 -5.25
N SER A 286 13.97 25.83 -4.19
CA SER A 286 14.09 25.26 -2.84
C SER A 286 12.77 24.75 -2.26
N LYS A 287 11.64 25.30 -2.69
CA LYS A 287 10.29 24.88 -2.29
C LYS A 287 10.04 23.40 -2.57
N HIS A 288 10.54 22.86 -3.67
CA HIS A 288 10.40 21.45 -4.01
C HIS A 288 11.08 20.54 -2.98
N PHE A 289 12.27 20.91 -2.55
CA PHE A 289 12.99 20.15 -1.54
C PHE A 289 12.22 20.09 -0.21
N VAL A 290 11.75 21.25 0.29
CA VAL A 290 10.98 21.34 1.54
C VAL A 290 9.70 20.50 1.47
N THR A 291 8.95 20.60 0.37
CA THR A 291 7.71 19.84 0.18
C THR A 291 7.97 18.33 0.25
N TRP A 292 9.04 17.85 -0.39
CA TRP A 292 9.34 16.42 -0.39
C TRP A 292 9.92 15.94 0.94
N LEU A 293 10.65 16.79 1.65
CA LEU A 293 11.15 16.43 2.98
C LEU A 293 10.01 16.15 3.97
N THR A 294 8.93 16.91 3.89
CA THR A 294 7.74 16.70 4.74
C THR A 294 6.94 15.44 4.38
N GLN A 295 7.12 14.90 3.17
CA GLN A 295 6.42 13.68 2.72
C GLN A 295 7.20 12.38 2.99
N VAL A 296 8.42 12.44 3.49
CA VAL A 296 9.22 11.25 3.84
C VAL A 296 8.46 10.27 4.76
N PRO A 297 7.75 10.70 5.84
CA PRO A 297 6.99 9.80 6.68
C PRO A 297 5.91 9.01 5.93
N ASP A 298 5.24 9.65 4.95
CA ASP A 298 4.20 9.00 4.15
C ASP A 298 4.77 7.88 3.29
N VAL A 299 5.98 8.06 2.73
CA VAL A 299 6.69 7.01 2.00
C VAL A 299 6.90 5.77 2.86
N PHE A 300 7.37 5.95 4.10
CA PHE A 300 7.52 4.84 5.04
C PHE A 300 6.18 4.19 5.38
N GLY A 301 5.12 4.98 5.55
CA GLY A 301 3.75 4.49 5.76
C GLY A 301 3.26 3.59 4.61
N TYR A 302 3.49 4.00 3.36
CA TYR A 302 3.16 3.19 2.19
C TYR A 302 3.95 1.88 2.15
N ILE A 303 5.25 1.92 2.43
CA ILE A 303 6.11 0.73 2.47
C ILE A 303 5.63 -0.26 3.54
N GLN A 304 5.34 0.21 4.76
CA GLN A 304 4.88 -0.64 5.86
C GLN A 304 3.51 -1.27 5.56
N LYS A 305 2.54 -0.49 5.08
CA LYS A 305 1.21 -1.00 4.70
C LYS A 305 1.32 -2.06 3.61
N CYS A 306 2.11 -1.78 2.57
CA CYS A 306 2.35 -2.74 1.49
C CYS A 306 3.04 -4.01 2.00
N SER A 307 4.05 -3.89 2.86
CA SER A 307 4.75 -5.04 3.45
C SER A 307 3.81 -5.95 4.24
N GLY A 308 2.91 -5.38 5.04
CA GLY A 308 1.87 -6.13 5.75
C GLY A 308 0.90 -6.84 4.81
N ALA A 309 0.39 -6.13 3.79
CA ALA A 309 -0.50 -6.69 2.77
C ALA A 309 0.18 -7.83 1.99
N CYS A 310 1.44 -7.64 1.58
CA CYS A 310 2.23 -8.66 0.91
C CYS A 310 2.41 -9.92 1.77
N THR A 311 2.69 -9.76 3.06
CA THR A 311 2.87 -10.90 3.97
C THR A 311 1.60 -11.74 4.05
N ARG A 312 0.42 -11.12 4.18
CA ARG A 312 -0.85 -11.84 4.22
C ARG A 312 -1.18 -12.50 2.89
N LEU A 313 -1.06 -11.74 1.78
CA LEU A 313 -1.33 -12.24 0.44
C LEU A 313 -0.44 -13.45 0.07
N PHE A 314 0.87 -13.36 0.31
CA PHE A 314 1.77 -14.46 -0.04
C PHE A 314 1.63 -15.64 0.90
N ARG A 315 1.26 -15.45 2.17
CA ARG A 315 0.88 -16.56 3.04
C ARG A 315 -0.27 -17.37 2.45
N TYR A 316 -1.29 -16.68 1.90
CA TYR A 316 -2.39 -17.34 1.21
C TYR A 316 -1.94 -18.04 -0.09
N LEU A 317 -1.13 -17.38 -0.92
CA LEU A 317 -0.63 -17.95 -2.17
C LEU A 317 0.31 -19.16 -1.97
N ASP A 318 0.95 -19.25 -0.82
CA ASP A 318 1.90 -20.31 -0.46
C ASP A 318 1.22 -21.49 0.25
N LEU A 319 -0.11 -21.46 0.48
CA LEU A 319 -0.85 -22.61 1.00
C LEU A 319 -0.68 -23.83 0.09
N PRO A 320 -0.71 -25.06 0.61
CA PRO A 320 -0.62 -26.26 -0.21
C PRO A 320 -1.79 -26.34 -1.20
N GLU A 321 -1.50 -26.76 -2.42
CA GLU A 321 -2.52 -27.05 -3.44
C GLU A 321 -2.91 -28.51 -3.36
N GLU A 322 -4.12 -28.81 -3.81
CA GLU A 322 -4.59 -30.17 -3.96
C GLU A 322 -3.67 -30.95 -4.91
N SER A 323 -3.18 -32.09 -4.46
CA SER A 323 -2.40 -32.98 -5.30
C SER A 323 -3.35 -33.80 -6.15
N GLY A 324 -3.39 -33.52 -7.45
CA GLY A 324 -4.12 -34.37 -8.40
C GLY A 324 -3.52 -35.77 -8.42
N GLY A 325 -4.38 -36.81 -8.52
CA GLY A 325 -3.96 -38.16 -8.78
C GLY A 325 -3.25 -38.30 -10.15
N THR A 326 -2.40 -39.28 -10.27
CA THR A 326 -1.70 -39.60 -11.53
C THR A 326 -2.43 -40.65 -12.37
N GLN A 327 -3.42 -41.32 -11.79
CA GLN A 327 -4.20 -42.37 -12.44
C GLN A 327 -5.39 -41.77 -13.15
N THR A 328 -5.48 -41.94 -14.47
CA THR A 328 -6.53 -41.36 -15.33
C THR A 328 -7.49 -42.41 -15.88
N GLU A 329 -7.18 -43.67 -15.72
CA GLU A 329 -8.01 -44.77 -16.18
C GLU A 329 -8.48 -45.62 -15.01
N PRO A 330 -9.74 -46.11 -15.02
CA PRO A 330 -10.22 -47.01 -13.98
C PRO A 330 -9.47 -48.32 -14.03
N VAL A 331 -9.27 -48.92 -12.85
CA VAL A 331 -8.69 -50.27 -12.75
C VAL A 331 -9.72 -51.28 -13.24
N ALA A 332 -9.35 -52.09 -14.22
CA ALA A 332 -10.23 -53.13 -14.72
C ALA A 332 -10.62 -54.09 -13.61
N GLU A 333 -11.92 -54.45 -13.54
CA GLU A 333 -12.51 -55.38 -12.55
C GLU A 333 -12.56 -54.85 -11.08
N ALA A 334 -12.12 -53.63 -10.78
CA ALA A 334 -12.25 -53.06 -9.46
C ALA A 334 -13.70 -52.55 -9.20
N PRO A 335 -14.16 -52.56 -7.92
CA PRO A 335 -15.44 -51.91 -7.55
C PRO A 335 -15.41 -50.43 -7.94
N PHE A 336 -16.57 -49.83 -8.18
CA PHE A 336 -16.68 -48.39 -8.52
C PHE A 336 -16.23 -47.50 -7.39
N VAL A 337 -16.55 -47.90 -6.14
CA VAL A 337 -16.01 -47.32 -4.89
C VAL A 337 -15.61 -48.47 -3.97
N GLU A 338 -14.42 -48.39 -3.36
CA GLU A 338 -13.93 -49.33 -2.40
C GLU A 338 -13.29 -48.61 -1.23
N PHE A 339 -13.72 -48.94 0.00
CA PHE A 339 -13.14 -48.55 1.24
C PHE A 339 -12.49 -49.79 1.86
N GLU A 340 -11.19 -49.79 2.02
CA GLU A 340 -10.41 -50.82 2.70
C GLU A 340 -9.79 -50.24 3.97
N ASP A 341 -10.34 -50.61 5.11
CA ASP A 341 -9.82 -50.25 6.44
C ASP A 341 -9.57 -48.73 6.63
N VAL A 342 -10.47 -47.92 6.12
CA VAL A 342 -10.33 -46.46 6.10
C VAL A 342 -10.60 -45.86 7.47
N SER A 343 -9.64 -45.12 8.01
CA SER A 343 -9.77 -44.31 9.22
C SER A 343 -9.60 -42.82 8.88
N PHE A 344 -10.29 -41.95 9.64
CA PHE A 344 -10.19 -40.50 9.46
C PHE A 344 -10.46 -39.74 10.75
N SER A 345 -9.63 -38.76 11.03
CA SER A 345 -9.81 -37.76 12.10
C SER A 345 -9.66 -36.32 11.60
N TYR A 346 -10.49 -35.41 12.12
CA TYR A 346 -10.22 -33.96 11.92
C TYR A 346 -9.09 -33.51 12.86
N PRO A 347 -8.26 -32.51 12.49
CA PRO A 347 -7.02 -32.15 13.20
C PRO A 347 -7.16 -31.88 14.70
N GLU A 348 -8.33 -31.51 15.21
CA GLU A 348 -8.56 -31.19 16.63
C GLU A 348 -9.65 -32.08 17.27
N SER A 349 -10.06 -33.20 16.65
CA SER A 349 -11.15 -34.04 17.14
C SER A 349 -10.71 -35.49 17.31
N HIS A 350 -11.48 -36.25 18.12
CA HIS A 350 -11.32 -37.71 18.21
C HIS A 350 -11.57 -38.35 16.84
N ARG A 351 -11.02 -39.55 16.65
CA ARG A 351 -11.27 -40.36 15.46
C ARG A 351 -12.76 -40.43 15.18
N LEU A 352 -13.15 -40.00 13.99
CA LEU A 352 -14.56 -39.94 13.55
C LEU A 352 -14.96 -41.17 12.77
N ILE A 353 -14.05 -41.71 11.99
CA ILE A 353 -14.20 -42.94 11.23
C ILE A 353 -13.07 -43.86 11.62
N GLU A 354 -13.39 -45.12 11.99
CA GLU A 354 -12.43 -46.16 12.36
C GLU A 354 -12.74 -47.43 11.57
N HIS A 355 -11.73 -47.93 10.88
CA HIS A 355 -11.77 -49.21 10.18
C HIS A 355 -13.00 -49.39 9.26
N LEU A 356 -13.41 -48.35 8.55
CA LEU A 356 -14.56 -48.39 7.63
C LEU A 356 -14.19 -49.19 6.38
N GLY A 357 -14.92 -50.25 6.08
CA GLY A 357 -14.77 -51.06 4.90
C GLY A 357 -16.10 -51.32 4.24
N PHE A 358 -16.24 -51.01 2.96
CA PHE A 358 -17.35 -51.37 2.08
C PHE A 358 -16.97 -51.22 0.64
N SER A 359 -17.68 -51.86 -0.26
CA SER A 359 -17.52 -51.71 -1.69
C SER A 359 -18.87 -51.45 -2.39
N VAL A 360 -18.85 -50.66 -3.48
CA VAL A 360 -20.02 -50.35 -4.29
C VAL A 360 -19.69 -50.66 -5.74
N LYS A 361 -20.56 -51.44 -6.42
CA LYS A 361 -20.39 -51.76 -7.82
C LYS A 361 -21.03 -50.67 -8.69
N GLU A 362 -20.65 -50.61 -9.95
CA GLU A 362 -21.26 -49.70 -10.91
C GLU A 362 -22.77 -50.01 -11.06
N GLY A 363 -23.59 -48.94 -10.95
CA GLY A 363 -25.05 -49.05 -10.99
C GLY A 363 -25.71 -49.48 -9.67
N GLU A 364 -24.96 -49.78 -8.62
CA GLU A 364 -25.51 -50.15 -7.33
C GLU A 364 -25.88 -48.90 -6.50
N THR A 365 -26.97 -48.99 -5.75
CA THR A 365 -27.41 -47.96 -4.82
C THR A 365 -27.16 -48.40 -3.38
N VAL A 366 -26.30 -47.72 -2.66
CA VAL A 366 -25.96 -48.02 -1.23
C VAL A 366 -26.39 -46.85 -0.37
N ALA A 367 -27.03 -47.11 0.77
CA ALA A 367 -27.44 -46.11 1.76
C ALA A 367 -26.55 -46.15 2.99
N LEU A 368 -25.95 -45.02 3.33
CA LEU A 368 -25.21 -44.84 4.61
C LEU A 368 -26.17 -44.35 5.69
N VAL A 369 -26.46 -45.22 6.66
CA VAL A 369 -27.37 -44.92 7.78
C VAL A 369 -26.64 -44.93 9.12
N GLY A 370 -27.07 -44.10 10.06
CA GLY A 370 -26.46 -43.97 11.38
C GLY A 370 -26.87 -42.70 12.12
N ALA A 371 -26.52 -42.57 13.37
CA ALA A 371 -26.80 -41.40 14.21
C ALA A 371 -26.21 -40.12 13.64
N SER A 372 -26.72 -38.93 14.07
CA SER A 372 -26.09 -37.66 13.73
C SER A 372 -24.66 -37.62 14.29
N GLY A 373 -23.70 -37.19 13.48
CA GLY A 373 -22.28 -37.16 13.88
C GLY A 373 -21.49 -38.45 13.64
N SER A 374 -22.11 -39.53 13.10
CA SER A 374 -21.43 -40.83 12.86
C SER A 374 -20.49 -40.86 11.64
N GLY A 375 -20.15 -39.69 11.06
CA GLY A 375 -19.18 -39.64 9.96
C GLY A 375 -19.74 -39.85 8.53
N LYS A 376 -21.08 -39.99 8.33
CA LYS A 376 -21.69 -40.23 7.02
C LYS A 376 -21.28 -39.18 5.96
N SER A 377 -21.41 -37.89 6.29
CA SER A 377 -21.01 -36.80 5.40
C SER A 377 -19.50 -36.74 5.17
N THR A 378 -18.72 -37.19 6.15
CA THR A 378 -17.26 -37.31 6.05
C THR A 378 -16.86 -38.42 5.10
N ALA A 379 -17.54 -39.61 5.18
CA ALA A 379 -17.33 -40.68 4.22
C ALA A 379 -17.64 -40.24 2.78
N LEU A 380 -18.75 -39.49 2.56
CA LEU A 380 -19.04 -38.91 1.24
C LEU A 380 -18.00 -37.93 0.76
N LYS A 381 -17.44 -37.08 1.66
CA LYS A 381 -16.34 -36.17 1.32
C LYS A 381 -15.06 -36.93 0.95
N ILE A 382 -14.79 -38.07 1.58
CA ILE A 382 -13.66 -38.95 1.23
C ILE A 382 -13.88 -39.56 -0.16
N ILE A 383 -15.08 -40.07 -0.47
CA ILE A 383 -15.44 -40.60 -1.80
C ILE A 383 -15.21 -39.53 -2.88
N CYS A 384 -15.61 -38.30 -2.62
CA CYS A 384 -15.40 -37.18 -3.55
C CYS A 384 -13.94 -36.73 -3.65
N GLY A 385 -13.01 -37.31 -2.89
CA GLY A 385 -11.61 -36.88 -2.83
C GLY A 385 -11.38 -35.55 -2.11
N PHE A 386 -12.38 -35.03 -1.40
CA PHE A 386 -12.28 -33.76 -0.65
C PHE A 386 -11.49 -33.90 0.64
N LEU A 387 -11.44 -35.10 1.19
CA LEU A 387 -10.68 -35.45 2.39
C LEU A 387 -9.81 -36.66 2.07
N MET A 388 -8.56 -36.62 2.54
CA MET A 388 -7.64 -37.75 2.42
C MET A 388 -7.76 -38.61 3.68
N PRO A 389 -8.03 -39.91 3.58
CA PRO A 389 -8.03 -40.83 4.71
C PRO A 389 -6.62 -41.06 5.24
N GLU A 390 -6.52 -41.54 6.50
CA GLU A 390 -5.27 -42.01 7.15
C GLU A 390 -4.86 -43.37 6.60
#